data_80225dcaf44c67a69ddb64487842cd0d
#
_entry.id   80225dcaf44c67a69ddb64487842cd0d
#
_cell.length_a   1.000
_cell.length_b   1.000
_cell.length_c   1.000
_cell.angle_alpha   90.00
_cell.angle_beta   90.00
_cell.angle_gamma   90.00
#
_symmetry.space_group_name_H-M   'P 1'
#
loop_
_entity.id
_entity.type
_entity.pdbx_description
1 polymer ?
#
loop_
_entity_poly.entity_id
_entity_poly.type
_entity_poly.pdbx_seq_one_letter_code
_entity_poly.pdbx_strand_id
1 'polypeptide(L)'
;MKKITALLLCFLLLCTCSVTAFAAEPEAEETNTVISVIVPDSHKITVTAENAKVFYEGVSGEEFTVERLSTPRLLIRAESGKVIKTVMLNDVDVTAELHGGYLDLDAVYEDKVITVTTEDEPVAPKDTYTVKGKVTLNGQPLAEVDLELRS
;
A
#
# COMPACT_ATOMS: atom_id res chain seq x y z
N MET A 1 -61.94 73.32 34.49
CA MET A 1 -60.51 73.32 34.06
C MET A 1 -59.63 72.30 34.76
N LYS A 2 -59.94 71.90 36.03
CA LYS A 2 -59.10 70.89 36.78
C LYS A 2 -59.16 69.45 36.24
N LYS A 3 -60.24 69.06 35.54
CA LYS A 3 -60.40 67.69 34.99
C LYS A 3 -59.66 67.47 33.68
N ILE A 4 -59.40 68.55 32.91
CA ILE A 4 -58.69 68.44 31.61
C ILE A 4 -57.19 68.35 31.83
N THR A 5 -56.66 68.99 32.86
CA THR A 5 -55.23 68.87 33.24
C THR A 5 -54.86 67.51 33.77
N ALA A 6 -55.75 66.84 34.49
CA ALA A 6 -55.53 65.47 34.96
C ALA A 6 -55.55 64.46 33.82
N LEU A 7 -56.41 64.63 32.80
CA LEU A 7 -56.42 63.80 31.64
C LEU A 7 -55.20 63.94 30.77
N LEU A 8 -54.69 65.19 30.59
CA LEU A 8 -53.49 65.48 29.82
C LEU A 8 -52.24 64.91 30.51
N LEU A 9 -52.19 64.98 31.85
CA LEU A 9 -51.06 64.40 32.65
C LEU A 9 -51.02 62.90 32.56
N CYS A 10 -52.22 62.23 32.54
CA CYS A 10 -52.29 60.75 32.36
C CYS A 10 -51.87 60.31 30.99
N PHE A 11 -52.19 61.12 29.94
CA PHE A 11 -51.78 60.81 28.58
C PHE A 11 -50.28 60.99 28.37
N LEU A 12 -49.67 61.99 29.04
CA LEU A 12 -48.23 62.20 29.01
C LEU A 12 -47.48 61.10 29.73
N LEU A 13 -48.05 60.52 30.81
CA LEU A 13 -47.44 59.43 31.57
C LEU A 13 -47.55 58.09 30.85
N LEU A 14 -48.59 57.90 30.02
CA LEU A 14 -48.74 56.67 29.22
C LEU A 14 -47.84 56.65 28.01
N CYS A 15 -47.38 57.79 27.49
CA CYS A 15 -46.49 57.86 26.32
C CYS A 15 -45.03 57.59 26.62
N THR A 16 -44.63 57.55 27.90
CA THR A 16 -43.21 57.35 28.25
C THR A 16 -42.83 55.88 28.60
N CYS A 17 -43.80 54.96 28.52
CA CYS A 17 -43.54 53.55 28.83
C CYS A 17 -43.41 52.61 27.63
N SER A 18 -43.31 53.14 26.43
CA SER A 18 -42.93 52.31 25.28
C SER A 18 -41.43 52.41 25.01
N VAL A 19 -40.59 52.07 26.02
CA VAL A 19 -39.28 51.62 25.76
C VAL A 19 -39.43 50.18 25.26
N THR A 20 -39.53 50.01 23.94
CA THR A 20 -39.27 48.76 23.32
C THR A 20 -37.82 48.44 23.66
N ALA A 21 -37.64 47.55 24.65
CA ALA A 21 -36.39 46.83 24.76
C ALA A 21 -36.21 46.08 23.44
N PHE A 22 -35.48 46.66 22.49
CA PHE A 22 -34.86 45.88 21.45
C PHE A 22 -33.89 44.98 22.20
N ALA A 23 -34.36 43.79 22.53
CA ALA A 23 -33.44 42.69 22.82
C ALA A 23 -32.62 42.57 21.56
N ALA A 24 -31.39 43.07 21.60
CA ALA A 24 -30.38 42.71 20.65
C ALA A 24 -30.32 41.15 20.72
N GLU A 25 -30.88 40.51 19.72
CA GLU A 25 -30.57 39.10 19.52
C GLU A 25 -29.04 38.99 19.60
N PRO A 26 -28.50 38.10 20.45
CA PRO A 26 -27.08 37.90 20.42
C PRO A 26 -26.75 37.47 18.99
N GLU A 27 -26.05 38.30 18.24
CA GLU A 27 -25.42 37.86 17.00
C GLU A 27 -24.65 36.60 17.42
N ALA A 28 -25.17 35.46 16.95
CA ALA A 28 -24.43 34.22 17.05
C ALA A 28 -23.12 34.52 16.30
N GLU A 29 -22.02 34.68 17.07
CA GLU A 29 -20.70 34.70 16.46
C GLU A 29 -20.60 33.41 15.69
N GLU A 30 -20.71 33.47 14.37
CA GLU A 30 -20.39 32.34 13.51
C GLU A 30 -18.89 32.07 13.73
N THR A 31 -18.63 31.17 14.67
CA THR A 31 -17.29 30.62 14.82
C THR A 31 -17.01 29.81 13.57
N ASN A 32 -16.44 30.47 12.57
CA ASN A 32 -15.91 29.80 11.40
C ASN A 32 -14.75 28.90 11.86
N THR A 33 -15.09 27.64 12.12
CA THR A 33 -14.07 26.62 12.36
C THR A 33 -13.45 26.27 11.03
N VAL A 34 -12.28 26.82 10.75
CA VAL A 34 -11.49 26.44 9.58
C VAL A 34 -10.84 25.11 9.88
N ILE A 35 -11.34 24.05 9.26
CA ILE A 35 -10.69 22.74 9.28
C ILE A 35 -9.64 22.77 8.17
N SER A 36 -8.36 22.84 8.55
CA SER A 36 -7.24 22.69 7.61
C SER A 36 -6.88 21.21 7.52
N VAL A 37 -7.08 20.62 6.35
CA VAL A 37 -6.64 19.26 6.06
C VAL A 37 -5.33 19.35 5.27
N ILE A 38 -4.25 18.88 5.86
CA ILE A 38 -2.96 18.74 5.16
C ILE A 38 -2.96 17.37 4.50
N VAL A 39 -2.94 17.34 3.19
CA VAL A 39 -2.82 16.12 2.39
C VAL A 39 -1.37 16.00 1.94
N PRO A 40 -0.66 14.90 2.26
CA PRO A 40 0.71 14.70 1.78
C PRO A 40 0.78 14.64 0.26
N ASP A 41 1.82 15.22 -0.33
CA ASP A 41 2.08 15.16 -1.78
C ASP A 41 2.73 13.82 -2.19
N SER A 42 3.26 13.08 -1.25
CA SER A 42 3.92 11.78 -1.47
C SER A 42 3.65 10.81 -0.34
N HIS A 43 3.84 9.54 -0.64
CA HIS A 43 3.69 8.41 0.29
C HIS A 43 4.92 7.51 0.22
N LYS A 44 5.09 6.69 1.25
CA LYS A 44 6.18 5.74 1.35
C LYS A 44 5.72 4.33 1.01
N ILE A 45 6.58 3.60 0.30
CA ILE A 45 6.47 2.16 0.12
C ILE A 45 7.63 1.54 0.88
N THR A 46 7.33 0.86 1.99
CA THR A 46 8.33 0.14 2.78
C THR A 46 8.36 -1.31 2.34
N VAL A 47 9.56 -1.84 2.13
CA VAL A 47 9.77 -3.21 1.63
C VAL A 47 10.51 -4.02 2.68
N THR A 48 9.98 -5.20 3.00
CA THR A 48 10.67 -6.25 3.74
C THR A 48 10.81 -7.45 2.82
N ALA A 49 12.03 -7.79 2.43
CA ALA A 49 12.30 -8.89 1.52
C ALA A 49 13.46 -9.74 2.04
N GLU A 50 13.24 -11.05 2.13
CA GLU A 50 14.28 -12.02 2.49
C GLU A 50 14.69 -12.79 1.23
N ASN A 51 15.99 -12.78 0.90
CA ASN A 51 16.56 -13.39 -0.31
C ASN A 51 15.90 -12.91 -1.62
N ALA A 52 15.43 -11.66 -1.62
CA ALA A 52 14.89 -10.99 -2.80
C ALA A 52 15.24 -9.50 -2.77
N LYS A 53 15.17 -8.87 -3.92
CA LYS A 53 15.36 -7.42 -4.10
C LYS A 53 14.17 -6.82 -4.81
N VAL A 54 13.75 -5.66 -4.34
CA VAL A 54 12.69 -4.86 -4.96
C VAL A 54 13.31 -3.62 -5.58
N PHE A 55 12.87 -3.29 -6.78
CA PHE A 55 13.35 -2.14 -7.54
C PHE A 55 12.17 -1.25 -7.91
N TYR A 56 12.37 0.04 -7.76
CA TYR A 56 11.50 1.08 -8.28
C TYR A 56 12.34 2.01 -9.16
N GLU A 57 11.90 2.28 -10.40
CA GLU A 57 12.63 3.08 -11.38
C GLU A 57 14.10 2.66 -11.58
N GLY A 58 14.36 1.35 -11.45
CA GLY A 58 15.70 0.77 -11.61
C GLY A 58 16.61 0.86 -10.39
N VAL A 59 16.16 1.47 -9.30
CA VAL A 59 16.87 1.56 -8.02
C VAL A 59 16.32 0.53 -7.05
N SER A 60 17.21 -0.30 -6.45
CA SER A 60 16.82 -1.23 -5.40
C SER A 60 16.85 -0.55 -4.03
N GLY A 61 15.88 -0.88 -3.18
CA GLY A 61 15.80 -0.30 -1.85
C GLY A 61 14.78 -1.02 -0.96
N GLU A 62 14.79 -0.63 0.31
CA GLU A 62 13.84 -1.07 1.32
C GLU A 62 12.76 0.00 1.59
N GLU A 63 12.94 1.21 1.06
CA GLU A 63 11.99 2.31 1.15
C GLU A 63 12.01 3.12 -0.14
N PHE A 64 10.83 3.40 -0.69
CA PHE A 64 10.65 4.25 -1.86
C PHE A 64 9.64 5.35 -1.54
N THR A 65 9.91 6.57 -2.03
CA THR A 65 8.96 7.67 -1.98
C THR A 65 8.29 7.79 -3.34
N VAL A 66 6.98 7.76 -3.37
CA VAL A 66 6.17 7.86 -4.58
C VAL A 66 5.20 9.03 -4.47
N GLU A 67 4.91 9.68 -5.58
CA GLU A 67 3.94 10.76 -5.60
C GLU A 67 2.54 10.23 -5.27
N ARG A 68 1.77 11.05 -4.58
CA ARG A 68 0.36 10.74 -4.31
C ARG A 68 -0.41 10.55 -5.62
N LEU A 69 -1.27 9.55 -5.67
CA LEU A 69 -2.05 9.15 -6.85
C LEU A 69 -1.24 8.55 -7.99
N SER A 70 0.08 8.40 -7.85
CA SER A 70 0.87 7.65 -8.83
C SER A 70 0.51 6.16 -8.79
N THR A 71 0.77 5.47 -9.88
CA THR A 71 0.61 4.01 -10.02
C THR A 71 1.99 3.39 -10.23
N PRO A 72 2.78 3.20 -9.15
CA PRO A 72 4.14 2.73 -9.28
C PRO A 72 4.19 1.27 -9.72
N ARG A 73 5.18 0.97 -10.57
CA ARG A 73 5.51 -0.37 -10.99
C ARG A 73 6.80 -0.82 -10.34
N LEU A 74 6.73 -1.88 -9.57
CA LEU A 74 7.85 -2.45 -8.84
C LEU A 74 8.34 -3.72 -9.53
N LEU A 75 9.65 -3.92 -9.57
CA LEU A 75 10.26 -5.17 -10.05
C LEU A 75 10.79 -5.94 -8.84
N ILE A 76 10.31 -7.14 -8.64
CA ILE A 76 10.69 -8.04 -7.56
C ILE A 76 11.52 -9.17 -8.15
N ARG A 77 12.73 -9.37 -7.64
CA ARG A 77 13.64 -10.43 -8.09
C ARG A 77 14.13 -11.23 -6.90
N ALA A 78 13.93 -12.53 -6.95
CA ALA A 78 14.57 -13.45 -6.02
C ALA A 78 16.08 -13.51 -6.29
N GLU A 79 16.85 -13.81 -5.26
CA GLU A 79 18.28 -14.08 -5.39
C GLU A 79 18.52 -15.46 -6.03
N SER A 80 19.79 -15.71 -6.41
CA SER A 80 20.15 -16.97 -7.08
C SER A 80 19.79 -18.20 -6.25
N GLY A 81 19.14 -19.19 -6.86
CA GLY A 81 18.69 -20.41 -6.20
C GLY A 81 17.41 -20.24 -5.36
N LYS A 82 16.74 -19.10 -5.48
CA LYS A 82 15.47 -18.81 -4.80
C LYS A 82 14.40 -18.46 -5.81
N VAL A 83 13.15 -18.73 -5.44
CA VAL A 83 11.95 -18.31 -6.17
C VAL A 83 11.04 -17.52 -5.22
N ILE A 84 10.27 -16.60 -5.78
CA ILE A 84 9.27 -15.86 -4.99
C ILE A 84 8.17 -16.84 -4.59
N LYS A 85 7.91 -16.91 -3.29
CA LYS A 85 6.85 -17.72 -2.72
C LYS A 85 5.57 -16.92 -2.53
N THR A 86 5.68 -15.79 -1.80
CA THR A 86 4.53 -14.90 -1.57
C THR A 86 4.97 -13.44 -1.64
N VAL A 87 4.06 -12.61 -2.11
CA VAL A 87 4.16 -11.15 -2.03
C VAL A 87 2.91 -10.63 -1.36
N MET A 88 3.09 -9.92 -0.25
CA MET A 88 2.00 -9.30 0.50
C MET A 88 2.05 -7.79 0.31
N LEU A 89 0.92 -7.17 0.09
CA LEU A 89 0.74 -5.72 0.07
C LEU A 89 -0.23 -5.34 1.19
N ASN A 90 0.24 -4.63 2.22
CA ASN A 90 -0.56 -4.30 3.42
C ASN A 90 -1.30 -5.54 3.96
N ASP A 91 -0.56 -6.65 4.14
CA ASP A 91 -1.06 -7.95 4.61
C ASP A 91 -2.07 -8.67 3.68
N VAL A 92 -2.29 -8.17 2.46
CA VAL A 92 -3.07 -8.84 1.42
C VAL A 92 -2.13 -9.58 0.47
N ASP A 93 -2.43 -10.85 0.19
CA ASP A 93 -1.64 -11.65 -0.76
C ASP A 93 -1.93 -11.20 -2.20
N VAL A 94 -0.91 -10.66 -2.85
CA VAL A 94 -0.92 -10.18 -4.24
C VAL A 94 0.01 -11.00 -5.13
N THR A 95 0.41 -12.20 -4.70
CA THR A 95 1.35 -13.05 -5.43
C THR A 95 0.86 -13.36 -6.85
N ALA A 96 -0.45 -13.55 -7.01
CA ALA A 96 -1.07 -13.83 -8.30
C ALA A 96 -1.04 -12.63 -9.28
N GLU A 97 -0.80 -11.43 -8.77
CA GLU A 97 -0.72 -10.20 -9.57
C GLU A 97 0.69 -9.95 -10.12
N LEU A 98 1.68 -10.78 -9.71
CA LEU A 98 3.03 -10.71 -10.27
C LEU A 98 3.06 -11.19 -11.72
N HIS A 99 3.43 -10.30 -12.63
CA HIS A 99 3.60 -10.61 -14.03
C HIS A 99 5.06 -10.43 -14.46
N GLY A 100 5.79 -11.53 -14.65
CA GLY A 100 7.20 -11.49 -15.02
C GLY A 100 8.10 -10.83 -13.96
N GLY A 101 7.71 -10.92 -12.69
CA GLY A 101 8.40 -10.29 -11.57
C GLY A 101 7.98 -8.84 -11.32
N TYR A 102 7.08 -8.28 -12.11
CA TYR A 102 6.55 -6.94 -11.90
C TYR A 102 5.25 -6.98 -11.10
N LEU A 103 5.14 -6.08 -10.15
CA LEU A 103 3.93 -5.75 -9.40
C LEU A 103 3.52 -4.33 -9.77
N ASP A 104 2.37 -4.19 -10.39
CA ASP A 104 1.76 -2.89 -10.68
C ASP A 104 0.83 -2.51 -9.52
N LEU A 105 1.09 -1.39 -8.86
CA LEU A 105 0.24 -0.90 -7.78
C LEU A 105 -0.84 0.03 -8.34
N ASP A 106 -2.01 -0.04 -7.72
CA ASP A 106 -3.04 0.98 -7.92
C ASP A 106 -2.58 2.35 -7.40
N ALA A 107 -3.37 3.40 -7.70
CA ALA A 107 -3.10 4.75 -7.26
C ALA A 107 -2.84 4.82 -5.74
N VAL A 108 -1.69 5.37 -5.35
CA VAL A 108 -1.23 5.40 -3.97
C VAL A 108 -1.82 6.61 -3.25
N TYR A 109 -2.62 6.37 -2.21
CA TYR A 109 -3.26 7.38 -1.35
C TYR A 109 -2.72 7.40 0.07
N GLU A 110 -1.96 6.37 0.44
CA GLU A 110 -1.44 6.12 1.79
C GLU A 110 -0.12 5.34 1.70
N ASP A 111 0.62 5.29 2.78
CA ASP A 111 1.84 4.49 2.85
C ASP A 111 1.51 3.01 2.65
N LYS A 112 2.40 2.30 1.96
CA LYS A 112 2.25 0.87 1.64
C LYS A 112 3.39 0.08 2.25
N VAL A 113 3.08 -1.15 2.64
CA VAL A 113 4.07 -2.13 3.12
C VAL A 113 4.05 -3.33 2.19
N ILE A 114 5.23 -3.70 1.67
CA ILE A 114 5.40 -4.87 0.83
C ILE A 114 6.28 -5.87 1.58
N THR A 115 5.78 -7.09 1.73
CA THR A 115 6.55 -8.20 2.29
C THR A 115 6.72 -9.28 1.24
N VAL A 116 7.98 -9.63 0.96
CA VAL A 116 8.33 -10.66 -0.02
C VAL A 116 8.96 -11.83 0.71
N THR A 117 8.42 -13.02 0.52
CA THR A 117 9.03 -14.27 0.99
C THR A 117 9.49 -15.12 -0.18
N THR A 118 10.54 -15.86 0.03
CA THR A 118 11.12 -16.75 -0.98
C THR A 118 11.19 -18.18 -0.47
N GLU A 119 11.36 -19.12 -1.38
CA GLU A 119 11.70 -20.52 -1.08
C GLU A 119 12.82 -20.99 -2.00
N ASP A 120 13.41 -22.14 -1.70
CA ASP A 120 14.46 -22.71 -2.55
C ASP A 120 13.88 -23.07 -3.93
N GLU A 121 14.65 -22.75 -4.98
CA GLU A 121 14.27 -23.16 -6.32
C GLU A 121 14.19 -24.70 -6.38
N PRO A 122 13.08 -25.27 -6.90
CA PRO A 122 12.97 -26.72 -7.03
C PRO A 122 14.11 -27.29 -7.86
N VAL A 123 14.92 -28.13 -7.26
CA VAL A 123 15.97 -28.83 -8.01
C VAL A 123 15.26 -29.81 -8.95
N ALA A 124 15.37 -29.57 -10.25
CA ALA A 124 14.87 -30.54 -11.23
C ALA A 124 15.49 -31.92 -10.95
N PRO A 125 14.69 -32.98 -10.91
CA PRO A 125 15.24 -34.32 -10.75
C PRO A 125 16.28 -34.55 -11.83
N LYS A 126 17.50 -34.89 -11.42
CA LYS A 126 18.54 -35.24 -12.37
C LYS A 126 18.10 -36.50 -13.09
N ASP A 127 17.82 -36.38 -14.38
CA ASP A 127 17.49 -37.53 -15.22
C ASP A 127 18.60 -38.54 -15.11
N THR A 128 18.31 -39.70 -14.51
CA THR A 128 19.24 -40.78 -14.41
C THR A 128 18.87 -41.81 -15.49
N TYR A 129 19.77 -42.00 -16.42
CA TYR A 129 19.60 -43.00 -17.47
C TYR A 129 20.37 -44.28 -17.08
N THR A 130 19.69 -45.42 -17.11
CA THR A 130 20.33 -46.71 -16.91
C THR A 130 20.74 -47.28 -18.26
N VAL A 131 22.03 -47.34 -18.50
CA VAL A 131 22.56 -48.02 -19.69
C VAL A 131 22.81 -49.48 -19.33
N LYS A 132 22.11 -50.41 -20.03
CA LYS A 132 22.33 -51.83 -19.90
C LYS A 132 22.99 -52.35 -21.20
N GLY A 133 24.10 -53.02 -21.02
CA GLY A 133 24.85 -53.63 -22.12
C GLY A 133 25.51 -54.93 -21.69
N LYS A 134 25.85 -55.75 -22.68
CA LYS A 134 26.66 -56.95 -22.48
C LYS A 134 27.98 -56.74 -23.23
N VAL A 135 29.06 -56.77 -22.52
CA VAL A 135 30.40 -56.67 -23.12
C VAL A 135 30.89 -58.09 -23.40
N THR A 136 31.27 -58.36 -24.61
CA THR A 136 31.80 -59.65 -25.02
C THR A 136 33.17 -59.48 -25.72
N LEU A 137 34.08 -60.43 -25.51
CA LEU A 137 35.32 -60.57 -26.26
C LEU A 137 35.29 -61.92 -26.97
N ASN A 138 35.50 -61.94 -28.27
CA ASN A 138 35.43 -63.13 -29.11
C ASN A 138 34.14 -63.99 -28.88
N GLY A 139 33.01 -63.32 -28.67
CA GLY A 139 31.69 -63.93 -28.43
C GLY A 139 31.46 -64.46 -27.00
N GLN A 140 32.43 -64.38 -26.11
CA GLN A 140 32.32 -64.76 -24.72
C GLN A 140 32.03 -63.54 -23.86
N PRO A 141 31.11 -63.65 -22.86
CA PRO A 141 30.84 -62.53 -21.95
C PRO A 141 32.06 -62.24 -21.06
N LEU A 142 32.43 -61.00 -20.98
CA LEU A 142 33.45 -60.52 -20.05
C LEU A 142 32.77 -60.29 -18.68
N ALA A 143 33.37 -60.83 -17.60
CA ALA A 143 33.00 -60.51 -16.25
C ALA A 143 33.85 -59.34 -15.77
N GLU A 144 33.24 -58.46 -14.96
CA GLU A 144 33.88 -57.29 -14.29
C GLU A 144 34.53 -56.30 -15.29
N VAL A 145 33.71 -55.64 -16.07
CA VAL A 145 34.15 -54.54 -16.94
C VAL A 145 33.66 -53.23 -16.36
N ASP A 146 34.61 -52.34 -15.98
CA ASP A 146 34.29 -50.97 -15.63
C ASP A 146 34.09 -50.14 -16.87
N LEU A 147 32.90 -49.55 -17.00
CA LEU A 147 32.56 -48.62 -18.06
C LEU A 147 32.54 -47.19 -17.51
N GLU A 148 33.43 -46.33 -17.97
CA GLU A 148 33.43 -44.93 -17.69
C GLU A 148 32.78 -44.17 -18.87
N LEU A 149 31.64 -43.50 -18.59
CA LEU A 149 31.00 -42.56 -19.53
C LEU A 149 31.65 -41.19 -19.32
N ARG A 150 32.34 -40.67 -20.32
CA ARG A 150 32.83 -39.29 -20.36
C ARG A 150 31.97 -38.48 -21.29
N SER A 151 31.43 -37.35 -20.76
CA SER A 151 30.74 -36.33 -21.56
C SER A 151 31.71 -35.27 -22.05
#